data_152ad604bca28c0fceb75676b382f29f
#
_entry.id   152ad604bca28c0fceb75676b382f29f
#
_cell.length_a   1.000
_cell.length_b   1.000
_cell.length_c   1.000
_cell.angle_alpha   90.00
_cell.angle_beta   90.00
_cell.angle_gamma   90.00
#
_symmetry.space_group_name_H-M   'P 1'
#
loop_
_entity.id
_entity.type
_entity.pdbx_description
1 polymer ?
#
loop_
_entity_poly.entity_id
_entity_poly.type
_entity_poly.pdbx_seq_one_letter_code
_entity_poly.pdbx_strand_id
1 'polypeptide(L)'
;MEQNLELLATAETWDNGKPIRETMAADVPLAIDHFRYFAGVLRAQEGSLSQIDDNTVAYHFHEPLGVVGQIIPWNFPILMGVWKLAPALAAGNCVVLKPAEQTP
;
A
#
# COMPACT_ATOMS: atom_id res chain seq x y z
N MET A 1 -1.62 -13.50 1.30
CA MET A 1 -0.16 -13.48 1.12
C MET A 1 0.55 -14.47 2.05
N GLU A 2 0.35 -14.45 3.36
CA GLU A 2 1.05 -15.37 4.31
C GLU A 2 0.95 -16.85 3.94
N GLN A 3 -0.24 -17.33 3.64
CA GLN A 3 -0.48 -18.74 3.28
C GLN A 3 0.24 -19.17 1.99
N ASN A 4 0.68 -18.22 1.17
CA ASN A 4 1.33 -18.46 -0.12
C ASN A 4 2.68 -17.71 -0.21
N LEU A 5 3.37 -17.53 0.93
CA LEU A 5 4.59 -16.72 0.99
C LEU A 5 5.67 -17.27 0.05
N GLU A 6 5.94 -18.57 0.11
CA GLU A 6 6.94 -19.23 -0.74
C GLU A 6 6.60 -19.10 -2.24
N LEU A 7 5.34 -19.27 -2.59
CA LEU A 7 4.89 -19.11 -3.98
C LEU A 7 5.12 -17.69 -4.48
N LEU A 8 4.72 -16.69 -3.69
CA LEU A 8 4.87 -15.28 -4.05
C LEU A 8 6.34 -14.86 -4.14
N ALA A 9 7.17 -15.30 -3.18
CA ALA A 9 8.60 -15.02 -3.19
C ALA A 9 9.30 -15.66 -4.39
N THR A 10 8.90 -16.88 -4.76
CA THR A 10 9.42 -17.59 -5.94
C THR A 10 9.02 -16.85 -7.23
N ALA A 11 7.79 -16.42 -7.35
CA ALA A 11 7.31 -15.65 -8.49
C ALA A 11 8.06 -14.32 -8.64
N GLU A 12 8.24 -13.58 -7.53
CA GLU A 12 9.01 -12.34 -7.49
C GLU A 12 10.47 -12.54 -7.92
N THR A 13 11.10 -13.60 -7.40
CA THR A 13 12.48 -13.99 -7.80
C THR A 13 12.56 -14.34 -9.28
N TRP A 14 11.57 -15.06 -9.78
CA TRP A 14 11.53 -15.43 -11.21
C TRP A 14 11.41 -14.21 -12.10
N ASP A 15 10.57 -13.25 -11.73
CA ASP A 15 10.31 -12.05 -12.53
C ASP A 15 11.48 -11.06 -12.55
N ASN A 16 12.07 -10.77 -11.38
CA ASN A 16 13.06 -9.70 -11.27
C ASN A 16 14.51 -10.17 -11.09
N GLY A 17 14.73 -11.47 -10.95
CA GLY A 17 16.08 -12.03 -10.75
C GLY A 17 16.68 -11.84 -9.35
N LYS A 18 15.92 -11.32 -8.38
CA LYS A 18 16.36 -11.12 -7.00
C LYS A 18 16.56 -12.47 -6.31
N PRO A 19 17.57 -12.62 -5.43
CA PRO A 19 17.76 -13.88 -4.69
C PRO A 19 16.53 -14.26 -3.87
N ILE A 20 16.14 -15.53 -3.90
CA ILE A 20 14.98 -16.05 -3.17
C ILE A 20 15.05 -15.78 -1.66
N ARG A 21 16.23 -15.75 -1.08
CA ARG A 21 16.42 -15.41 0.33
C ARG A 21 15.95 -13.99 0.68
N GLU A 22 16.09 -13.05 -0.26
CA GLU A 22 15.68 -11.65 -0.10
C GLU A 22 14.14 -11.53 -0.20
N THR A 23 13.56 -12.15 -1.23
CA THR A 23 12.12 -12.14 -1.44
C THR A 23 11.37 -12.85 -0.31
N MET A 24 11.93 -13.97 0.20
CA MET A 24 11.37 -14.73 1.33
C MET A 24 11.52 -14.02 2.68
N ALA A 25 12.67 -13.39 2.93
CA ALA A 25 12.98 -12.84 4.24
C ALA A 25 12.61 -11.34 4.39
N ALA A 26 12.50 -10.62 3.28
CA ALA A 26 12.26 -9.19 3.29
C ALA A 26 11.03 -8.78 2.48
N ASP A 27 11.01 -8.95 1.17
CA ASP A 27 10.02 -8.31 0.30
C ASP A 27 8.59 -8.73 0.61
N VAL A 28 8.31 -10.03 0.63
CA VAL A 28 6.96 -10.54 0.89
C VAL A 28 6.53 -10.33 2.34
N PRO A 29 7.36 -10.62 3.37
CA PRO A 29 6.99 -10.30 4.76
C PRO A 29 6.70 -8.83 5.00
N LEU A 30 7.51 -7.92 4.46
CA LEU A 30 7.30 -6.49 4.61
C LEU A 30 6.03 -6.02 3.88
N ALA A 31 5.72 -6.58 2.72
CA ALA A 31 4.46 -6.33 2.03
C ALA A 31 3.24 -6.76 2.88
N ILE A 32 3.31 -7.92 3.54
CA ILE A 32 2.27 -8.39 4.45
C ILE A 32 2.10 -7.43 5.62
N ASP A 33 3.20 -7.00 6.23
CA ASP A 33 3.21 -6.07 7.35
C ASP A 33 2.58 -4.72 6.98
N HIS A 34 2.84 -4.20 5.80
CA HIS A 34 2.24 -2.95 5.30
C HIS A 34 0.71 -3.00 5.25
N PHE A 35 0.13 -4.09 4.77
CA PHE A 35 -1.33 -4.24 4.79
C PHE A 35 -1.87 -4.22 6.23
N ARG A 36 -1.20 -4.89 7.17
CA ARG A 36 -1.59 -4.88 8.58
C ARG A 36 -1.46 -3.49 9.20
N TYR A 37 -0.34 -2.82 8.92
CA TYR A 37 -0.10 -1.46 9.40
C TYR A 37 -1.21 -0.50 8.98
N PHE A 38 -1.53 -0.42 7.68
CA PHE A 38 -2.54 0.50 7.19
C PHE A 38 -3.96 0.12 7.61
N ALA A 39 -4.26 -1.17 7.79
CA ALA A 39 -5.51 -1.61 8.39
C ALA A 39 -5.64 -1.15 9.85
N GLY A 40 -4.53 -1.14 10.58
CA GLY A 40 -4.48 -0.65 11.96
C GLY A 40 -4.54 0.87 12.07
N VAL A 41 -3.72 1.58 11.27
CA VAL A 41 -3.59 3.04 11.33
C VAL A 41 -4.87 3.77 10.96
N LEU A 42 -5.70 3.18 10.09
CA LEU A 42 -6.99 3.75 9.74
C LEU A 42 -7.88 4.00 10.99
N ARG A 43 -7.75 3.15 12.01
CA ARG A 43 -8.50 3.30 13.27
C ARG A 43 -8.02 4.46 14.13
N ALA A 44 -6.80 4.95 13.90
CA ALA A 44 -6.19 6.07 14.60
C ALA A 44 -6.22 7.36 13.79
N GLN A 45 -6.77 7.32 12.57
CA GLN A 45 -6.87 8.51 11.73
C GLN A 45 -7.90 9.47 12.31
N GLU A 46 -7.44 10.68 12.59
CA GLU A 46 -8.26 11.75 13.14
C GLU A 46 -8.50 12.85 12.09
N GLY A 47 -9.60 13.55 12.23
CA GLY A 47 -9.83 14.83 11.58
C GLY A 47 -9.31 15.96 12.47
N SER A 48 -9.55 17.19 12.07
CA SER A 48 -9.28 18.34 12.90
C SER A 48 -10.46 19.28 12.99
N LEU A 49 -10.48 20.06 14.07
CA LEU A 49 -11.47 21.11 14.30
C LEU A 49 -10.72 22.37 14.68
N SER A 50 -11.08 23.49 14.08
CA SER A 50 -10.53 24.80 14.39
C SER A 50 -11.64 25.81 14.59
N GLN A 51 -11.55 26.61 15.64
CA GLN A 51 -12.42 27.77 15.81
C GLN A 51 -11.82 28.95 15.03
N ILE A 52 -12.60 29.50 14.09
CA ILE A 52 -12.18 30.63 13.26
C ILE A 52 -12.50 31.95 13.97
N ASP A 53 -13.70 32.04 14.53
CA ASP A 53 -14.19 33.14 15.36
C ASP A 53 -15.25 32.62 16.35
N ASP A 54 -15.89 33.54 17.08
CA ASP A 54 -16.87 33.19 18.13
C ASP A 54 -18.11 32.47 17.61
N ASN A 55 -18.40 32.55 16.30
CA ASN A 55 -19.59 31.99 15.67
C ASN A 55 -19.29 30.93 14.60
N THR A 56 -18.01 30.68 14.29
CA THR A 56 -17.61 29.85 13.15
C THR A 56 -16.62 28.76 13.56
N VAL A 57 -16.93 27.51 13.22
CA VAL A 57 -16.06 26.35 13.41
C VAL A 57 -15.81 25.70 12.08
N ALA A 58 -14.56 25.38 11.78
CA ALA A 58 -14.13 24.61 10.62
C ALA A 58 -13.80 23.16 11.00
N TYR A 59 -14.25 22.23 10.20
CA TYR A 59 -13.93 20.80 10.33
C TYR A 59 -13.09 20.34 9.16
N HIS A 60 -12.14 19.43 9.43
CA HIS A 60 -11.40 18.72 8.40
C HIS A 60 -11.75 17.24 8.44
N PHE A 61 -12.22 16.73 7.32
CA PHE A 61 -12.50 15.31 7.11
C PHE A 61 -11.60 14.76 6.02
N HIS A 62 -11.20 13.51 6.17
CA HIS A 62 -10.53 12.75 5.12
C HIS A 62 -11.57 11.99 4.31
N GLU A 63 -11.59 12.20 3.01
CA GLU A 63 -12.50 11.53 2.08
C GLU A 63 -11.70 10.79 1.00
N PRO A 64 -12.22 9.67 0.46
CA PRO A 64 -11.60 9.00 -0.66
C PRO A 64 -11.51 9.91 -1.89
N LEU A 65 -10.39 9.87 -2.60
CA LEU A 65 -10.24 10.53 -3.90
C LEU A 65 -11.07 9.88 -5.00
N GLY A 66 -11.46 8.60 -4.80
CA GLY A 66 -12.20 7.79 -5.76
C GLY A 66 -11.33 6.76 -6.44
N VAL A 67 -10.95 6.94 -7.70
CA VAL A 67 -10.06 6.05 -8.44
C VAL A 67 -8.69 6.67 -8.58
N VAL A 68 -7.66 5.96 -8.11
CA VAL A 68 -6.26 6.41 -8.14
C VAL A 68 -5.41 5.53 -9.06
N GLY A 69 -4.57 6.16 -9.88
CA GLY A 69 -3.58 5.47 -10.71
C GLY A 69 -2.29 5.22 -9.93
N GLN A 70 -1.74 4.01 -10.05
CA GLN A 70 -0.50 3.62 -9.39
C GLN A 70 0.47 3.02 -10.40
N ILE A 71 1.70 3.55 -10.46
CA ILE A 71 2.76 3.07 -11.34
C ILE A 71 3.85 2.48 -10.46
N ILE A 72 4.23 1.21 -10.74
CA ILE A 72 5.13 0.41 -9.92
C ILE A 72 6.45 0.18 -10.66
N PRO A 73 7.60 0.38 -10.01
CA PRO A 73 8.91 0.07 -10.58
C PRO A 73 9.22 -1.44 -10.51
N TRP A 74 10.23 -1.85 -11.24
CA TRP A 74 10.65 -3.25 -11.40
C TRP A 74 11.50 -3.80 -10.24
N ASN A 75 12.14 -2.94 -9.46
CA ASN A 75 13.15 -3.36 -8.47
C ASN A 75 12.57 -3.96 -7.18
N PHE A 76 11.33 -3.63 -6.83
CA PHE A 76 10.56 -4.21 -5.72
C PHE A 76 9.10 -4.35 -6.12
N PRO A 77 8.76 -5.24 -7.06
CA PRO A 77 7.42 -5.27 -7.67
C PRO A 77 6.29 -5.39 -6.65
N ILE A 78 6.25 -6.49 -5.90
CA ILE A 78 5.18 -6.74 -4.93
C ILE A 78 5.21 -5.73 -3.77
N LEU A 79 6.39 -5.42 -3.26
CA LEU A 79 6.53 -4.51 -2.12
C LEU A 79 6.09 -3.09 -2.47
N MET A 80 6.56 -2.55 -3.59
CA MET A 80 6.18 -1.21 -4.05
C MET A 80 4.71 -1.14 -4.48
N GLY A 81 4.17 -2.24 -5.00
CA GLY A 81 2.74 -2.38 -5.24
C GLY A 81 1.95 -2.23 -3.94
N VAL A 82 2.32 -2.99 -2.93
CA VAL A 82 1.64 -2.95 -1.62
C VAL A 82 1.81 -1.59 -0.91
N TRP A 83 2.98 -0.95 -0.99
CA TRP A 83 3.20 0.38 -0.41
C TRP A 83 2.21 1.43 -0.92
N LYS A 84 1.69 1.25 -2.12
CA LYS A 84 0.69 2.14 -2.72
C LYS A 84 -0.74 1.61 -2.53
N LEU A 85 -0.93 0.30 -2.66
CA LEU A 85 -2.24 -0.33 -2.51
C LEU A 85 -2.78 -0.22 -1.09
N ALA A 86 -1.96 -0.53 -0.08
CA ALA A 86 -2.40 -0.59 1.31
C ALA A 86 -2.99 0.76 1.80
N PRO A 87 -2.30 1.91 1.68
CA PRO A 87 -2.88 3.19 2.08
C PRO A 87 -4.06 3.62 1.22
N ALA A 88 -4.03 3.36 -0.09
CA ALA A 88 -5.11 3.74 -0.99
C ALA A 88 -6.42 3.01 -0.65
N LEU A 89 -6.35 1.69 -0.44
CA LEU A 89 -7.50 0.88 -0.06
C LEU A 89 -7.99 1.20 1.36
N ALA A 90 -7.07 1.41 2.31
CA ALA A 90 -7.42 1.82 3.66
C ALA A 90 -8.19 3.15 3.67
N ALA A 91 -7.79 4.10 2.82
CA ALA A 91 -8.48 5.38 2.67
C ALA A 91 -9.78 5.30 1.82
N GLY A 92 -10.23 4.11 1.42
CA GLY A 92 -11.48 3.88 0.70
C GLY A 92 -11.42 4.14 -0.81
N ASN A 93 -10.22 4.21 -1.40
CA ASN A 93 -10.06 4.41 -2.83
C ASN A 93 -10.12 3.09 -3.62
N CYS A 94 -10.54 3.17 -4.88
CA CYS A 94 -10.28 2.15 -5.89
C CYS A 94 -8.94 2.42 -6.58
N VAL A 95 -8.31 1.38 -7.12
CA VAL A 95 -6.97 1.47 -7.69
C VAL A 95 -6.90 0.89 -9.09
N VAL A 96 -6.25 1.61 -10.00
CA VAL A 96 -5.75 1.09 -11.27
C VAL A 96 -4.23 1.01 -11.17
N LEU A 97 -3.70 -0.20 -11.13
CA LEU A 97 -2.27 -0.45 -10.96
C LEU A 97 -1.63 -0.81 -12.31
N LYS A 98 -0.54 -0.12 -12.65
CA LYS A 98 0.31 -0.44 -13.79
C LYS A 98 1.66 -0.95 -13.26
N PRO A 99 1.97 -2.25 -13.41
CA PRO A 99 3.30 -2.78 -13.09
C PRO A 99 4.35 -2.28 -14.10
N ALA A 100 5.62 -2.52 -13.80
CA ALA A 100 6.68 -2.34 -14.78
C ALA A 100 6.60 -3.42 -15.87
N GLU A 101 7.07 -3.11 -17.08
CA GLU A 101 7.05 -4.06 -18.20
C GLU A 101 7.95 -5.28 -17.95
N GLN A 102 8.99 -5.11 -17.13
CA GLN A 102 9.95 -6.16 -16.78
C GLN A 102 9.41 -7.13 -15.71
N THR A 103 8.41 -6.70 -14.93
CA THR A 103 7.83 -7.46 -13.81
C THR A 103 6.31 -7.28 -13.80
N PRO A 104 5.59 -7.84 -14.78
CA PRO A 104 4.15 -7.65 -14.99
C PRO A 104 3.26 -8.26 -13.89
#